data_060050a45ca38f1a9702c1f74806c50e
#
_entry.id   060050a45ca38f1a9702c1f74806c50e
#
_cell.length_a   1.000
_cell.length_b   1.000
_cell.length_c   1.000
_cell.angle_alpha   90.00
_cell.angle_beta   90.00
_cell.angle_gamma   90.00
#
_symmetry.space_group_name_H-M   'P 1'
#
loop_
_entity.id
_entity.type
_entity.pdbx_description
1 polymer ?
#
loop_
_entity_poly.entity_id
_entity_poly.type
_entity_poly.pdbx_seq_one_letter_code
_entity_poly.pdbx_strand_id
1 'polypeptide(L)'
;MNIILLGAPGSGKGTQAAFLIEKHGLTHLSTGDMLRAEIAAGSDLGKQAKAIMENGQLVSDDIVIAMIAARLGDKGALFDGFPRTIAQAEALDKLLAGRGSQIDAVIELQVGNEEIVQRMLARGRSDDNEATIRQRLEVFEAQTKPLTDYYQKQGKLRSINGSGELAAISARIEAALP
;
A
#
# COMPACT_ATOMS: atom_id res chain seq x y z
N MET A 1 8.05 -3.98 -13.67
CA MET A 1 8.50 -3.85 -12.26
C MET A 1 7.28 -3.78 -11.36
N ASN A 2 7.23 -4.62 -10.34
CA ASN A 2 6.14 -4.65 -9.37
C ASN A 2 6.66 -4.21 -8.02
N ILE A 3 6.08 -3.15 -7.48
CA ILE A 3 6.51 -2.52 -6.23
C ILE A 3 5.36 -2.54 -5.23
N ILE A 4 5.66 -2.91 -3.99
CA ILE A 4 4.77 -2.67 -2.86
C ILE A 4 5.26 -1.43 -2.14
N LEU A 5 4.37 -0.50 -1.85
CA LEU A 5 4.70 0.71 -1.12
C LEU A 5 4.03 0.68 0.25
N LEU A 6 4.84 0.70 1.29
CA LEU A 6 4.42 0.72 2.68
C LEU A 6 4.79 2.06 3.32
N GLY A 7 3.88 2.60 4.07
CA GLY A 7 4.10 3.84 4.79
C GLY A 7 2.96 4.14 5.74
N ALA A 8 3.28 4.64 6.92
CA ALA A 8 2.29 5.03 7.91
C ALA A 8 1.41 6.18 7.42
N PRO A 9 0.20 6.35 7.97
CA PRO A 9 -0.57 7.56 7.72
C PRO A 9 0.28 8.80 8.01
N GLY A 10 0.30 9.74 7.08
CA GLY A 10 1.11 10.97 7.22
C GLY A 10 2.58 10.83 6.82
N SER A 11 3.01 9.69 6.32
CA SER A 11 4.41 9.46 5.90
C SER A 11 4.77 10.08 4.54
N GLY A 12 3.79 10.54 3.77
CA GLY A 12 4.02 11.02 2.41
C GLY A 12 3.92 9.92 1.35
N LYS A 13 3.40 8.77 1.71
CA LYS A 13 3.26 7.61 0.81
C LYS A 13 2.51 7.95 -0.47
N GLY A 14 1.38 8.64 -0.38
CA GLY A 14 0.57 9.00 -1.54
C GLY A 14 1.31 9.86 -2.55
N THR A 15 2.11 10.82 -2.09
CA THR A 15 2.91 11.69 -2.96
C THR A 15 4.00 10.89 -3.68
N GLN A 16 4.69 10.02 -2.97
CA GLN A 16 5.73 9.19 -3.57
C GLN A 16 5.14 8.16 -4.53
N ALA A 17 3.96 7.62 -4.22
CA ALA A 17 3.24 6.73 -5.13
C ALA A 17 2.96 7.42 -6.48
N ALA A 18 2.47 8.66 -6.45
CA ALA A 18 2.17 9.42 -7.66
C ALA A 18 3.43 9.62 -8.52
N PHE A 19 4.56 9.95 -7.92
CA PHE A 19 5.83 10.12 -8.63
C PHE A 19 6.30 8.80 -9.28
N LEU A 20 6.22 7.69 -8.56
CA LEU A 20 6.63 6.38 -9.08
C LEU A 20 5.75 5.93 -10.26
N ILE A 21 4.45 6.13 -10.13
CA ILE A 21 3.48 5.77 -11.17
C ILE A 21 3.77 6.56 -12.46
N GLU A 22 3.96 7.86 -12.33
CA GLU A 22 4.24 8.74 -13.47
C GLU A 22 5.57 8.38 -14.13
N LYS A 23 6.62 8.24 -13.35
CA LYS A 23 7.98 8.02 -13.85
C LYS A 23 8.14 6.67 -14.52
N HIS A 24 7.58 5.62 -13.94
CA HIS A 24 7.77 4.24 -14.40
C HIS A 24 6.59 3.67 -15.19
N GLY A 25 5.54 4.45 -15.38
CA GLY A 25 4.34 4.00 -16.09
C GLY A 25 3.65 2.82 -15.40
N LEU A 26 3.60 2.82 -14.07
CA LEU A 26 3.04 1.73 -13.30
C LEU A 26 1.51 1.81 -13.21
N THR A 27 0.86 0.65 -13.15
CA THR A 27 -0.56 0.57 -12.82
C THR A 27 -0.72 0.73 -11.30
N HIS A 28 -1.51 1.71 -10.87
CA HIS A 28 -1.78 1.92 -9.44
C HIS A 28 -2.88 0.98 -8.96
N LEU A 29 -2.53 0.06 -8.08
CA LEU A 29 -3.45 -0.90 -7.49
C LEU A 29 -3.65 -0.56 -6.01
N SER A 30 -4.57 0.36 -5.74
CA SER A 30 -5.02 0.73 -4.41
C SER A 30 -6.29 -0.02 -4.08
N THR A 31 -6.31 -0.75 -2.97
CA THR A 31 -7.47 -1.54 -2.55
C THR A 31 -8.73 -0.68 -2.43
N GLY A 32 -8.61 0.47 -1.78
CA GLY A 32 -9.75 1.39 -1.61
C GLY A 32 -10.28 1.89 -2.93
N ASP A 33 -9.40 2.30 -3.85
CA ASP A 33 -9.79 2.79 -5.16
C ASP A 33 -10.42 1.70 -6.02
N MET A 34 -9.87 0.49 -5.99
CA MET A 34 -10.43 -0.65 -6.70
C MET A 34 -11.83 -1.00 -6.21
N LEU A 35 -12.04 -1.04 -4.89
CA LEU A 35 -13.36 -1.29 -4.30
C LEU A 35 -14.37 -0.24 -4.74
N ARG A 36 -14.02 1.02 -4.65
CA ARG A 36 -14.91 2.12 -5.07
C ARG A 36 -15.25 2.04 -6.56
N ALA A 37 -14.27 1.73 -7.40
CA ALA A 37 -14.48 1.59 -8.84
C ALA A 37 -15.40 0.42 -9.18
N GLU A 38 -15.23 -0.74 -8.55
CA GLU A 38 -16.08 -1.91 -8.78
C GLU A 38 -17.51 -1.66 -8.32
N ILE A 39 -17.70 -1.03 -7.17
CA ILE A 39 -19.02 -0.68 -6.64
C ILE A 39 -19.72 0.32 -7.58
N ALA A 40 -19.02 1.35 -8.02
CA ALA A 40 -19.57 2.36 -8.94
C ALA A 40 -19.95 1.76 -10.29
N ALA A 41 -19.17 0.81 -10.80
CA ALA A 41 -19.43 0.12 -12.05
C ALA A 41 -20.58 -0.90 -11.96
N GLY A 42 -20.99 -1.30 -10.76
CA GLY A 42 -22.00 -2.33 -10.54
C GLY A 42 -21.57 -3.71 -11.03
N SER A 43 -20.28 -3.99 -11.07
CA SER A 43 -19.74 -5.30 -11.43
C SER A 43 -20.16 -6.38 -10.42
N ASP A 44 -20.01 -7.66 -10.78
CA ASP A 44 -20.30 -8.76 -9.87
C ASP A 44 -19.43 -8.68 -8.62
N LEU A 45 -18.15 -8.37 -8.75
CA LEU A 45 -17.24 -8.16 -7.62
C LEU A 45 -17.69 -6.97 -6.77
N GLY A 46 -18.10 -5.88 -7.40
CA GLY A 46 -18.60 -4.69 -6.72
C GLY A 46 -19.88 -4.95 -5.94
N LYS A 47 -20.80 -5.72 -6.50
CA LYS A 47 -22.04 -6.12 -5.80
C LYS A 47 -21.74 -6.98 -4.57
N GLN A 48 -20.83 -7.93 -4.69
CA GLN A 48 -20.40 -8.77 -3.57
C GLN A 48 -19.73 -7.93 -2.47
N ALA A 49 -18.81 -7.05 -2.86
CA ALA A 49 -18.11 -6.18 -1.92
C ALA A 49 -19.09 -5.25 -1.18
N LYS A 50 -20.02 -4.64 -1.91
CA LYS A 50 -21.03 -3.74 -1.35
C LYS A 50 -21.91 -4.45 -0.31
N ALA A 51 -22.39 -5.66 -0.64
CA ALA A 51 -23.22 -6.46 0.28
C ALA A 51 -22.47 -6.81 1.57
N ILE A 52 -21.20 -7.19 1.45
CA ILE A 52 -20.34 -7.50 2.61
C ILE A 52 -20.14 -6.27 3.49
N MET A 53 -19.86 -5.12 2.88
CA MET A 53 -19.63 -3.86 3.58
C MET A 53 -20.89 -3.34 4.26
N GLU A 54 -22.06 -3.47 3.62
CA GLU A 54 -23.36 -3.08 4.20
C GLU A 54 -23.71 -3.91 5.45
N ASN A 55 -23.21 -5.15 5.52
CA ASN A 55 -23.36 -6.01 6.69
C ASN A 55 -22.29 -5.75 7.76
N GLY A 56 -21.45 -4.73 7.58
CA GLY A 56 -20.38 -4.39 8.53
C GLY A 56 -19.22 -5.35 8.55
N GLN A 57 -19.09 -6.20 7.53
CA GLN A 57 -18.02 -7.17 7.40
C GLN A 57 -16.87 -6.62 6.55
N LEU A 58 -15.69 -7.19 6.71
CA LEU A 58 -14.54 -6.88 5.87
C LEU A 58 -14.63 -7.66 4.55
N VAL A 59 -14.22 -7.01 3.46
CA VAL A 59 -14.13 -7.65 2.15
C VAL A 59 -13.07 -8.77 2.22
N SER A 60 -13.41 -9.94 1.71
CA SER A 60 -12.54 -11.12 1.78
C SER A 60 -11.29 -10.95 0.91
N ASP A 61 -10.22 -11.66 1.28
CA ASP A 61 -8.97 -11.67 0.52
C ASP A 61 -9.19 -12.16 -0.92
N ASP A 62 -10.07 -13.15 -1.11
CA ASP A 62 -10.39 -13.69 -2.43
C ASP A 62 -10.97 -12.64 -3.37
N ILE A 63 -11.84 -11.78 -2.87
CA ILE A 63 -12.42 -10.68 -3.66
C ILE A 63 -11.33 -9.67 -4.03
N VAL A 64 -10.48 -9.29 -3.08
CA VAL A 64 -9.39 -8.35 -3.32
C VAL A 64 -8.40 -8.90 -4.34
N ILE A 65 -8.01 -10.16 -4.21
CA ILE A 65 -7.12 -10.84 -5.17
C ILE A 65 -7.75 -10.89 -6.56
N ALA A 66 -9.05 -11.18 -6.66
CA ALA A 66 -9.76 -11.18 -7.94
C ALA A 66 -9.75 -9.80 -8.61
N MET A 67 -9.94 -8.74 -7.83
CA MET A 67 -9.85 -7.36 -8.34
C MET A 67 -8.45 -7.03 -8.86
N ILE A 68 -7.42 -7.45 -8.14
CA ILE A 68 -6.02 -7.27 -8.55
C ILE A 68 -5.77 -8.04 -9.86
N ALA A 69 -6.17 -9.30 -9.92
CA ALA A 69 -5.98 -10.14 -11.09
C ALA A 69 -6.63 -9.54 -12.35
N ALA A 70 -7.81 -8.95 -12.20
CA ALA A 70 -8.53 -8.31 -13.31
C ALA A 70 -7.81 -7.06 -13.84
N ARG A 71 -6.97 -6.41 -13.03
CA ARG A 71 -6.29 -5.17 -13.38
C ARG A 71 -4.81 -5.33 -13.73
N LEU A 72 -4.22 -6.48 -13.43
CA LEU A 72 -2.83 -6.75 -13.79
C LEU A 72 -2.72 -6.91 -15.31
N GLY A 73 -1.76 -6.21 -15.87
CA GLY A 73 -1.42 -6.28 -17.29
C GLY A 73 0.07 -6.51 -17.47
N ASP A 74 0.57 -6.20 -18.66
CA ASP A 74 1.99 -6.34 -19.00
C ASP A 74 2.84 -5.21 -18.40
N LYS A 75 2.20 -4.11 -18.00
CA LYS A 75 2.86 -3.02 -17.28
C LYS A 75 3.18 -3.46 -15.86
N GLY A 76 4.22 -2.88 -15.29
CA GLY A 76 4.48 -3.01 -13.87
C GLY A 76 3.36 -2.40 -13.04
N ALA A 77 3.28 -2.79 -11.77
CA ALA A 77 2.26 -2.34 -10.83
C ALA A 77 2.84 -1.78 -9.56
N LEU A 78 2.16 -0.80 -8.98
CA LEU A 78 2.40 -0.30 -7.64
C LEU A 78 1.23 -0.73 -6.76
N PHE A 79 1.52 -1.57 -5.76
CA PHE A 79 0.54 -2.05 -4.80
C PHE A 79 0.51 -1.11 -3.60
N ASP A 80 -0.63 -0.48 -3.37
CA ASP A 80 -0.85 0.50 -2.31
C ASP A 80 -2.01 0.05 -1.44
N GLY A 81 -1.75 -0.17 -0.15
CA GLY A 81 -2.74 -0.65 0.79
C GLY A 81 -2.99 -2.16 0.75
N PHE A 82 -2.19 -2.91 -0.01
CA PHE A 82 -2.23 -4.36 -0.09
C PHE A 82 -0.84 -4.87 -0.47
N PRO A 83 -0.33 -5.94 0.13
CA PRO A 83 -0.92 -6.76 1.19
C PRO A 83 -0.85 -6.07 2.57
N ARG A 84 -1.73 -6.48 3.48
CA ARG A 84 -1.72 -6.03 4.88
C ARG A 84 -1.48 -7.17 5.85
N THR A 85 -1.58 -8.39 5.39
CA THR A 85 -1.37 -9.61 6.19
C THR A 85 -0.45 -10.57 5.45
N ILE A 86 0.12 -11.52 6.19
CA ILE A 86 0.95 -12.58 5.59
C ILE A 86 0.13 -13.41 4.60
N ALA A 87 -1.11 -13.75 4.94
CA ALA A 87 -1.98 -14.51 4.03
C ALA A 87 -2.21 -13.77 2.71
N GLN A 88 -2.41 -12.46 2.76
CA GLN A 88 -2.53 -11.63 1.56
C GLN A 88 -1.22 -11.56 0.77
N ALA A 89 -0.09 -11.45 1.46
CA ALA A 89 1.23 -11.44 0.82
C ALA A 89 1.51 -12.75 0.08
N GLU A 90 1.22 -13.87 0.71
CA GLU A 90 1.36 -15.20 0.09
C GLU A 90 0.44 -15.36 -1.12
N ALA A 91 -0.80 -14.91 -1.01
CA ALA A 91 -1.77 -14.96 -2.12
C ALA A 91 -1.32 -14.09 -3.30
N LEU A 92 -0.77 -12.91 -3.02
CA LEU A 92 -0.22 -12.04 -4.06
C LEU A 92 1.00 -12.67 -4.74
N ASP A 93 1.92 -13.23 -3.96
CA ASP A 93 3.09 -13.92 -4.51
C ASP A 93 2.67 -15.07 -5.43
N LYS A 94 1.68 -15.84 -5.03
CA LYS A 94 1.14 -16.95 -5.81
C LYS A 94 0.49 -16.49 -7.11
N LEU A 95 -0.30 -15.41 -7.05
CA LEU A 95 -0.93 -14.81 -8.22
C LEU A 95 0.12 -14.36 -9.24
N LEU A 96 1.14 -13.64 -8.79
CA LEU A 96 2.20 -13.15 -9.66
C LEU A 96 3.04 -14.29 -10.24
N ALA A 97 3.38 -15.29 -9.43
CA ALA A 97 4.13 -16.47 -9.90
C ALA A 97 3.38 -17.20 -11.01
N GLY A 98 2.05 -17.33 -10.90
CA GLY A 98 1.22 -17.93 -11.94
C GLY A 98 1.22 -17.14 -13.25
N ARG A 99 1.65 -15.90 -13.23
CA ARG A 99 1.80 -15.03 -14.41
C ARG A 99 3.26 -14.89 -14.87
N GLY A 100 4.18 -15.65 -14.29
CA GLY A 100 5.60 -15.54 -14.58
C GLY A 100 6.23 -14.25 -14.07
N SER A 101 5.66 -13.67 -13.01
CA SER A 101 6.08 -12.39 -12.45
C SER A 101 6.37 -12.53 -10.95
N GLN A 102 6.82 -11.45 -10.33
CA GLN A 102 7.13 -11.41 -8.91
C GLN A 102 7.09 -9.97 -8.40
N ILE A 103 7.10 -9.80 -7.08
CA ILE A 103 7.38 -8.51 -6.46
C ILE A 103 8.90 -8.27 -6.57
N ASP A 104 9.26 -7.15 -7.15
CA ASP A 104 10.66 -6.77 -7.37
C ASP A 104 11.26 -6.00 -6.21
N ALA A 105 10.45 -5.16 -5.56
CA ALA A 105 10.88 -4.40 -4.39
C ALA A 105 9.70 -4.03 -3.50
N VAL A 106 9.96 -3.97 -2.20
CA VAL A 106 9.03 -3.46 -1.20
C VAL A 106 9.66 -2.21 -0.59
N ILE A 107 9.06 -1.06 -0.86
CA ILE A 107 9.56 0.21 -0.35
C ILE A 107 8.81 0.55 0.93
N GLU A 108 9.54 0.65 2.03
CA GLU A 108 9.02 1.07 3.31
C GLU A 108 9.49 2.49 3.61
N LEU A 109 8.57 3.44 3.62
CA LEU A 109 8.88 4.80 4.02
C LEU A 109 8.90 4.89 5.54
N GLN A 110 10.05 5.19 6.11
CA GLN A 110 10.25 5.35 7.53
C GLN A 110 10.29 6.82 7.91
N VAL A 111 9.33 7.23 8.71
CA VAL A 111 9.26 8.60 9.28
C VAL A 111 9.07 8.45 10.78
N GLY A 112 9.79 9.23 11.56
CA GLY A 112 9.67 9.20 13.02
C GLY A 112 8.25 9.55 13.47
N ASN A 113 7.77 8.89 14.52
CA ASN A 113 6.40 9.09 15.02
C ASN A 113 6.13 10.55 15.39
N GLU A 114 7.08 11.24 15.99
CA GLU A 114 6.92 12.66 16.35
C GLU A 114 6.73 13.53 15.12
N GLU A 115 7.48 13.30 14.06
CA GLU A 115 7.33 14.04 12.81
C GLU A 115 5.96 13.79 12.17
N ILE A 116 5.49 12.54 12.18
CA ILE A 116 4.16 12.18 11.66
C ILE A 116 3.07 12.89 12.47
N VAL A 117 3.18 12.87 13.80
CA VAL A 117 2.22 13.53 14.68
C VAL A 117 2.15 15.03 14.36
N GLN A 118 3.29 15.68 14.21
CA GLN A 118 3.33 17.11 13.87
C GLN A 118 2.71 17.39 12.49
N ARG A 119 2.99 16.56 11.48
CA ARG A 119 2.42 16.69 10.14
C ARG A 119 0.90 16.57 10.18
N MET A 120 0.38 15.57 10.89
CA MET A 120 -1.06 15.31 10.96
C MET A 120 -1.80 16.38 11.76
N LEU A 121 -1.24 16.87 12.85
CA LEU A 121 -1.80 17.97 13.62
C LEU A 121 -1.83 19.27 12.79
N ALA A 122 -0.77 19.55 12.04
CA ALA A 122 -0.69 20.71 11.15
C ALA A 122 -1.74 20.66 10.03
N ARG A 123 -2.13 19.46 9.59
CA ARG A 123 -3.18 19.25 8.60
C ARG A 123 -4.55 19.74 9.08
N GLY A 124 -4.78 19.70 10.39
CA GLY A 124 -5.96 20.33 11.03
C GLY A 124 -7.28 19.64 10.81
N ARG A 125 -7.30 18.34 10.48
CA ARG A 125 -8.55 17.57 10.39
C ARG A 125 -9.18 17.42 11.77
N SER A 126 -10.51 17.51 11.84
CA SER A 126 -11.25 17.49 13.10
C SER A 126 -11.10 16.21 13.91
N ASP A 127 -10.82 15.08 13.24
CA ASP A 127 -10.61 13.79 13.87
C ASP A 127 -9.12 13.50 14.19
N ASP A 128 -8.21 14.43 13.82
CA ASP A 128 -6.78 14.28 14.05
C ASP A 128 -6.39 14.94 15.40
N ASN A 129 -6.49 14.17 16.49
CA ASN A 129 -5.87 14.54 17.76
C ASN A 129 -4.67 13.63 18.04
N GLU A 130 -3.80 14.08 18.94
CA GLU A 130 -2.53 13.37 19.21
C GLU A 130 -2.75 11.93 19.64
N ALA A 131 -3.69 11.67 20.53
CA ALA A 131 -3.95 10.32 21.02
C ALA A 131 -4.42 9.38 19.89
N THR A 132 -5.33 9.83 19.05
CA THR A 132 -5.84 9.06 17.91
C THR A 132 -4.73 8.79 16.89
N ILE A 133 -3.92 9.79 16.60
CA ILE A 133 -2.78 9.65 15.67
C ILE A 133 -1.80 8.60 16.18
N ARG A 134 -1.41 8.68 17.45
CA ARG A 134 -0.47 7.73 18.06
C ARG A 134 -1.04 6.31 18.07
N GLN A 135 -2.32 6.16 18.34
CA GLN A 135 -2.98 4.85 18.29
C GLN A 135 -2.96 4.26 16.88
N ARG A 136 -3.24 5.05 15.86
CA ARG A 136 -3.16 4.61 14.46
C ARG A 136 -1.74 4.18 14.07
N LEU A 137 -0.72 4.88 14.57
CA LEU A 137 0.68 4.52 14.33
C LEU A 137 1.06 3.20 14.99
N GLU A 138 0.60 2.96 16.22
CA GLU A 138 0.83 1.68 16.91
C GLU A 138 0.18 0.51 16.15
N VAL A 139 -1.05 0.67 15.72
CA VAL A 139 -1.77 -0.35 14.93
C VAL A 139 -1.05 -0.62 13.61
N PHE A 140 -0.64 0.43 12.92
CA PHE A 140 0.10 0.31 11.66
C PHE A 140 1.41 -0.44 11.86
N GLU A 141 2.19 -0.09 12.88
CA GLU A 141 3.48 -0.74 13.17
C GLU A 141 3.28 -2.22 13.47
N ALA A 142 2.29 -2.55 14.31
CA ALA A 142 1.99 -3.93 14.67
C ALA A 142 1.54 -4.77 13.45
N GLN A 143 0.77 -4.19 12.55
CA GLN A 143 0.31 -4.88 11.33
C GLN A 143 1.42 -5.00 10.28
N THR A 144 2.29 -3.99 10.19
CA THR A 144 3.29 -3.91 9.13
C THR A 144 4.55 -4.72 9.43
N LYS A 145 4.93 -4.85 10.71
CA LYS A 145 6.14 -5.57 11.10
C LYS A 145 6.21 -7.00 10.56
N PRO A 146 5.16 -7.84 10.65
CA PRO A 146 5.20 -9.18 10.05
C PRO A 146 5.46 -9.15 8.54
N LEU A 147 4.91 -8.16 7.83
CA LEU A 147 5.11 -7.99 6.39
C LEU A 147 6.52 -7.58 6.04
N THR A 148 7.09 -6.64 6.77
CA THR A 148 8.48 -6.22 6.54
C THR A 148 9.44 -7.37 6.80
N ASP A 149 9.21 -8.14 7.86
CA ASP A 149 10.01 -9.34 8.15
C ASP A 149 9.88 -10.38 7.03
N TYR A 150 8.68 -10.60 6.53
CA TYR A 150 8.39 -11.54 5.44
C TYR A 150 9.18 -11.19 4.17
N TYR A 151 9.15 -9.93 3.76
CA TYR A 151 9.83 -9.48 2.55
C TYR A 151 11.34 -9.29 2.76
N GLN A 152 11.77 -8.97 3.98
CA GLN A 152 13.20 -8.89 4.30
C GLN A 152 13.87 -10.25 4.14
N LYS A 153 13.21 -11.32 4.55
CA LYS A 153 13.71 -12.69 4.37
C LYS A 153 13.87 -13.05 2.88
N GLN A 154 13.09 -12.44 2.01
CA GLN A 154 13.20 -12.63 0.56
C GLN A 154 14.21 -11.69 -0.09
N GLY A 155 14.84 -10.80 0.67
CA GLY A 155 15.79 -9.83 0.15
C GLY A 155 15.16 -8.69 -0.66
N LYS A 156 13.86 -8.47 -0.52
CA LYS A 156 13.10 -7.49 -1.32
C LYS A 156 12.82 -6.18 -0.60
N LEU A 157 12.97 -6.14 0.73
CA LEU A 157 12.67 -4.95 1.51
C LEU A 157 13.72 -3.86 1.31
N ARG A 158 13.24 -2.64 1.07
CA ARG A 158 14.05 -1.42 0.98
C ARG A 158 13.46 -0.38 1.92
N SER A 159 14.13 -0.16 3.05
CA SER A 159 13.70 0.84 4.03
C SER A 159 14.29 2.19 3.63
N ILE A 160 13.43 3.17 3.45
CA ILE A 160 13.77 4.50 2.94
C ILE A 160 13.43 5.55 3.99
N ASN A 161 14.38 6.43 4.29
CA ASN A 161 14.12 7.57 5.15
C ASN A 161 13.15 8.53 4.44
N GLY A 162 11.96 8.66 4.97
CA GLY A 162 10.88 9.50 4.43
C GLY A 162 10.87 10.92 4.95
N SER A 163 11.94 11.36 5.62
CA SER A 163 12.09 12.72 6.12
C SER A 163 12.88 13.58 5.14
N GLY A 164 12.58 14.87 5.12
CA GLY A 164 13.23 15.86 4.28
C GLY A 164 12.37 16.28 3.09
N GLU A 165 13.01 16.84 2.07
CA GLU A 165 12.33 17.35 0.90
C GLU A 165 11.85 16.20 -0.01
N LEU A 166 10.74 16.42 -0.71
CA LEU A 166 10.11 15.43 -1.58
C LEU A 166 11.07 14.91 -2.65
N ALA A 167 11.84 15.79 -3.28
CA ALA A 167 12.81 15.41 -4.30
C ALA A 167 13.91 14.50 -3.75
N ALA A 168 14.37 14.77 -2.53
CA ALA A 168 15.38 13.94 -1.87
C ALA A 168 14.85 12.55 -1.54
N ILE A 169 13.61 12.46 -1.06
CA ILE A 169 12.95 11.18 -0.77
C ILE A 169 12.77 10.39 -2.06
N SER A 170 12.29 11.03 -3.13
CA SER A 170 12.14 10.39 -4.44
C SER A 170 13.48 9.83 -4.95
N ALA A 171 14.56 10.59 -4.81
CA ALA A 171 15.90 10.16 -5.21
C ALA A 171 16.36 8.92 -4.42
N ARG A 172 16.09 8.88 -3.12
CA ARG A 172 16.41 7.72 -2.27
C ARG A 172 15.64 6.48 -2.71
N ILE A 173 14.36 6.63 -3.04
CA ILE A 173 13.53 5.52 -3.53
C ILE A 173 14.09 5.01 -4.86
N GLU A 174 14.35 5.89 -5.81
CA GLU A 174 14.87 5.53 -7.12
C GLU A 174 16.22 4.78 -7.02
N ALA A 175 17.10 5.23 -6.13
CA ALA A 175 18.38 4.58 -5.90
C ALA A 175 18.25 3.17 -5.31
N ALA A 176 17.15 2.86 -4.64
CA ALA A 176 16.87 1.57 -4.02
C ALA A 176 16.13 0.59 -4.94
N LEU A 177 15.59 1.05 -6.06
CA LEU A 177 14.90 0.20 -7.03
C LEU A 177 15.86 -0.67 -7.81
N PRO A 178 15.42 -1.88 -8.25
CA PRO A 178 16.24 -2.77 -9.06
C PRO A 178 16.53 -2.20 -10.45
#